data_13e7702f5df310e46e3db414c68a01c2
#
_entry.id   13e7702f5df310e46e3db414c68a01c2
#
_cell.length_a   1.000
_cell.length_b   1.000
_cell.length_c   1.000
_cell.angle_alpha   90.00
_cell.angle_beta   90.00
_cell.angle_gamma   90.00
#
_symmetry.space_group_name_H-M   'P 1'
#
loop_
_entity.id
_entity.type
_entity.pdbx_description
1 polymer ?
#
loop_
_entity_poly.entity_id
_entity_poly.type
_entity_poly.pdbx_seq_one_letter_code
_entity_poly.pdbx_strand_id
1 'polypeptide(L)'
;MSRPFFFLLGTIFVSAAAFIVFDKDYPGTQLPAQYVADVDNGETLFYASGCRSCHLSTNPNSPNELGGGEAFKTNFGTFYAPNISMSSTYGIGSWAFEDFYVAMKLGQNPTGSKYFPVFPYSSYTMMNTEDIADLWSYLQTLPAVDTPSKKHDLGFPFNIRETITLWNMLYADNANYSLMDDRPTYLVEALGHCAQCHTPRNILGGLKTDAWLKGGKNPSGKGKIPSIHPSDLKWNKEEIVEYLSSGFTPDYDVAGGKMASVVENTSRLSESDRIYIAEYLLRLNDE
;
A
#
# COMPACT_ATOMS: atom_id res chain seq x y z
N MET A 1 -9.08 54.75 19.94
CA MET A 1 -7.84 54.13 20.42
C MET A 1 -8.08 52.65 20.59
N SER A 2 -7.84 51.81 19.57
CA SER A 2 -7.84 50.32 19.71
C SER A 2 -7.39 49.63 18.39
N ARG A 3 -6.17 49.89 17.92
CA ARG A 3 -5.59 49.24 16.72
C ARG A 3 -4.30 48.43 16.88
N PRO A 4 -3.61 48.31 18.04
CA PRO A 4 -2.44 47.48 18.14
C PRO A 4 -2.70 46.03 18.56
N PHE A 5 -3.89 45.67 19.10
CA PHE A 5 -4.10 44.36 19.68
C PHE A 5 -4.34 43.23 18.62
N PHE A 6 -4.91 43.61 17.47
CA PHE A 6 -5.15 42.62 16.39
C PHE A 6 -3.90 42.27 15.58
N PHE A 7 -2.91 43.14 15.51
CA PHE A 7 -1.65 42.86 14.83
C PHE A 7 -0.76 41.89 15.61
N LEU A 8 -0.83 41.89 16.93
CA LEU A 8 -0.02 41.01 17.78
C LEU A 8 -0.54 39.57 17.75
N LEU A 9 -1.86 39.37 17.69
CA LEU A 9 -2.47 38.05 17.56
C LEU A 9 -2.20 37.41 16.18
N GLY A 10 -2.20 38.21 15.11
CA GLY A 10 -1.92 37.73 13.76
C GLY A 10 -0.48 37.24 13.59
N THR A 11 0.50 37.93 14.19
CA THR A 11 1.92 37.55 14.13
C THR A 11 2.24 36.31 14.97
N ILE A 12 1.55 36.11 16.11
CA ILE A 12 1.73 34.89 16.93
C ILE A 12 1.17 33.67 16.19
N PHE A 13 0.03 33.80 15.49
CA PHE A 13 -0.57 32.73 14.72
C PHE A 13 0.27 32.32 13.50
N VAL A 14 0.86 33.28 12.80
CA VAL A 14 1.76 33.02 11.66
C VAL A 14 3.07 32.39 12.14
N SER A 15 3.61 32.82 13.30
CA SER A 15 4.83 32.22 13.87
C SER A 15 4.60 30.79 14.38
N ALA A 16 3.45 30.49 14.98
CA ALA A 16 3.09 29.14 15.41
C ALA A 16 2.86 28.20 14.22
N ALA A 17 2.23 28.68 13.16
CA ALA A 17 2.02 27.90 11.94
C ALA A 17 3.37 27.63 11.20
N ALA A 18 4.32 28.57 11.23
CA ALA A 18 5.65 28.34 10.66
C ALA A 18 6.49 27.36 11.48
N PHE A 19 6.31 27.26 12.80
CA PHE A 19 7.03 26.30 13.65
C PHE A 19 6.56 24.85 13.48
N ILE A 20 5.30 24.63 13.11
CA ILE A 20 4.73 23.30 12.89
C ILE A 20 5.22 22.66 11.57
N VAL A 21 5.78 23.45 10.65
CA VAL A 21 6.20 22.98 9.31
C VAL A 21 7.64 22.45 9.28
N PHE A 22 8.45 22.67 10.32
CA PHE A 22 9.90 22.37 10.29
C PHE A 22 10.36 21.23 11.19
N ASP A 23 9.48 20.60 11.99
CA ASP A 23 9.90 19.44 12.78
C ASP A 23 9.70 18.16 11.94
N LYS A 24 10.77 17.73 11.25
CA LYS A 24 10.80 16.49 10.46
C LYS A 24 11.14 15.26 11.32
N ASP A 25 11.15 15.37 12.63
CA ASP A 25 11.29 14.20 13.50
C ASP A 25 9.99 13.39 13.49
N TYR A 26 9.93 12.42 12.59
CA TYR A 26 8.85 11.44 12.58
C TYR A 26 9.15 10.37 13.64
N PRO A 27 8.37 10.29 14.73
CA PRO A 27 8.55 9.23 15.71
C PRO A 27 8.40 7.87 15.03
N GLY A 28 9.34 6.97 15.29
CA GLY A 28 9.34 5.60 14.75
C GLY A 28 10.24 5.34 13.55
N THR A 29 10.95 6.36 13.01
CA THR A 29 11.97 6.15 11.96
C THR A 29 13.30 5.63 12.51
N GLN A 30 13.46 5.60 13.84
CA GLN A 30 14.72 5.18 14.44
C GLN A 30 14.87 3.66 14.36
N LEU A 31 15.85 3.23 13.61
CA LEU A 31 16.32 1.85 13.62
C LEU A 31 17.20 1.59 14.85
N PRO A 32 17.29 0.34 15.34
CA PRO A 32 18.28 0.00 16.35
C PRO A 32 19.70 0.40 15.92
N ALA A 33 20.52 0.91 16.84
CA ALA A 33 21.82 1.51 16.54
C ALA A 33 22.82 0.59 15.79
N GLN A 34 22.58 -0.73 15.79
CA GLN A 34 23.39 -1.74 15.10
C GLN A 34 22.63 -2.46 13.98
N TYR A 35 21.47 -1.92 13.58
CA TYR A 35 20.69 -2.56 12.53
C TYR A 35 21.39 -2.45 11.18
N VAL A 36 21.56 -3.60 10.53
CA VAL A 36 22.06 -3.70 9.16
C VAL A 36 20.91 -4.26 8.32
N ALA A 37 20.50 -3.51 7.32
CA ALA A 37 19.38 -3.92 6.47
C ALA A 37 19.70 -5.21 5.71
N ASP A 38 18.74 -6.13 5.68
CA ASP A 38 18.78 -7.40 4.97
C ASP A 38 18.13 -7.25 3.59
N VAL A 39 18.96 -7.25 2.54
CA VAL A 39 18.51 -7.09 1.14
C VAL A 39 17.67 -8.29 0.69
N ASP A 40 17.97 -9.50 1.14
CA ASP A 40 17.23 -10.71 0.76
C ASP A 40 15.84 -10.73 1.41
N ASN A 41 15.74 -10.30 2.68
CA ASN A 41 14.43 -10.04 3.30
C ASN A 41 13.70 -8.93 2.55
N GLY A 42 14.41 -7.86 2.16
CA GLY A 42 13.87 -6.76 1.34
C GLY A 42 13.26 -7.24 0.02
N GLU A 43 13.89 -8.19 -0.68
CA GLU A 43 13.31 -8.82 -1.86
C GLU A 43 12.03 -9.58 -1.54
N THR A 44 12.03 -10.36 -0.46
CA THR A 44 10.83 -11.09 -0.01
C THR A 44 9.68 -10.12 0.30
N LEU A 45 9.97 -9.02 1.01
CA LEU A 45 9.00 -7.98 1.33
C LEU A 45 8.48 -7.25 0.09
N PHE A 46 9.33 -7.01 -0.91
CA PHE A 46 8.94 -6.40 -2.19
C PHE A 46 7.87 -7.21 -2.92
N TYR A 47 8.03 -8.53 -2.96
CA TYR A 47 7.02 -9.42 -3.53
C TYR A 47 5.80 -9.55 -2.63
N ALA A 48 5.98 -9.76 -1.33
CA ALA A 48 4.88 -9.87 -0.37
C ALA A 48 3.97 -8.64 -0.35
N SER A 49 4.56 -7.44 -0.45
CA SER A 49 3.84 -6.16 -0.47
C SER A 49 3.29 -5.79 -1.85
N GLY A 50 3.51 -6.61 -2.88
CA GLY A 50 2.94 -6.38 -4.20
C GLY A 50 3.46 -5.15 -4.94
N CYS A 51 4.61 -4.59 -4.55
CA CYS A 51 5.18 -3.38 -5.17
C CYS A 51 5.28 -3.50 -6.69
N ARG A 52 5.77 -4.66 -7.15
CA ARG A 52 5.93 -4.98 -8.57
C ARG A 52 4.61 -4.92 -9.34
N SER A 53 3.53 -5.45 -8.79
CA SER A 53 2.22 -5.52 -9.47
C SER A 53 1.66 -4.15 -9.88
N CYS A 54 2.03 -3.10 -9.16
CA CYS A 54 1.54 -1.75 -9.39
C CYS A 54 2.57 -0.88 -10.10
N HIS A 55 3.85 -0.99 -9.72
CA HIS A 55 4.89 -0.05 -10.12
C HIS A 55 5.76 -0.53 -11.28
N LEU A 56 5.56 -1.78 -11.75
CA LEU A 56 6.29 -2.26 -12.91
C LEU A 56 6.03 -1.37 -14.12
N SER A 57 7.08 -1.12 -14.88
CA SER A 57 6.98 -0.38 -16.15
C SER A 57 6.05 -1.11 -17.11
N THR A 58 5.21 -0.37 -17.81
CA THR A 58 4.37 -0.94 -18.88
C THR A 58 5.18 -1.36 -20.11
N ASN A 59 6.49 -1.21 -20.08
CA ASN A 59 7.39 -1.69 -21.13
C ASN A 59 7.68 -3.18 -20.94
N PRO A 60 7.20 -4.06 -21.83
CA PRO A 60 7.36 -5.51 -21.67
C PRO A 60 8.82 -6.00 -21.81
N ASN A 61 9.73 -5.15 -22.28
CA ASN A 61 11.14 -5.48 -22.44
C ASN A 61 11.99 -5.19 -21.21
N SER A 62 11.38 -4.66 -20.14
CA SER A 62 12.06 -4.25 -18.91
C SER A 62 11.36 -4.80 -17.67
N PRO A 63 11.46 -6.11 -17.41
CA PRO A 63 10.63 -6.82 -16.43
C PRO A 63 10.85 -6.40 -14.97
N ASN A 64 11.99 -5.77 -14.64
CA ASN A 64 12.33 -5.34 -13.29
C ASN A 64 12.36 -3.81 -13.14
N GLU A 65 11.95 -3.06 -14.17
CA GLU A 65 11.93 -1.61 -14.09
C GLU A 65 10.69 -1.12 -13.33
N LEU A 66 10.88 -0.25 -12.35
CA LEU A 66 9.80 0.32 -11.54
C LEU A 66 9.38 1.71 -12.02
N GLY A 67 9.31 1.91 -13.34
CA GLY A 67 8.93 3.15 -14.00
C GLY A 67 7.44 3.52 -13.86
N GLY A 68 6.63 2.62 -13.33
CA GLY A 68 5.20 2.83 -13.11
C GLY A 68 4.39 2.90 -14.39
N GLY A 69 3.26 3.61 -14.32
CA GLY A 69 2.37 3.85 -15.45
C GLY A 69 1.14 2.96 -15.51
N GLU A 70 1.04 1.95 -14.65
CA GLU A 70 -0.16 1.11 -14.51
C GLU A 70 -1.37 1.97 -14.14
N ALA A 71 -2.49 1.70 -14.79
CA ALA A 71 -3.73 2.48 -14.68
C ALA A 71 -4.78 1.76 -13.83
N PHE A 72 -5.25 2.42 -12.78
CA PHE A 72 -6.32 1.95 -11.89
C PHE A 72 -7.57 2.76 -12.13
N LYS A 73 -8.48 2.20 -12.94
CA LYS A 73 -9.79 2.82 -13.21
C LYS A 73 -10.71 2.60 -12.02
N THR A 74 -11.35 3.67 -11.57
CA THR A 74 -12.31 3.67 -10.46
C THR A 74 -13.48 4.59 -10.76
N ASN A 75 -14.49 4.60 -9.89
CA ASN A 75 -15.59 5.55 -9.96
C ASN A 75 -15.17 7.02 -9.70
N PHE A 76 -13.95 7.24 -9.18
CA PHE A 76 -13.40 8.58 -8.91
C PHE A 76 -12.58 9.12 -10.09
N GLY A 77 -12.28 8.27 -11.06
CA GLY A 77 -11.40 8.54 -12.19
C GLY A 77 -10.27 7.49 -12.29
N THR A 78 -9.21 7.83 -13.00
CA THR A 78 -8.06 6.94 -13.21
C THR A 78 -6.86 7.40 -12.41
N PHE A 79 -6.39 6.53 -11.54
CA PHE A 79 -5.10 6.69 -10.86
C PHE A 79 -4.01 6.01 -11.67
N TYR A 80 -2.79 6.50 -11.56
CA TYR A 80 -1.62 5.89 -12.19
C TYR A 80 -0.55 5.62 -11.14
N ALA A 81 0.02 4.42 -11.15
CA ALA A 81 1.16 4.11 -10.30
C ALA A 81 2.36 5.00 -10.68
N PRO A 82 3.00 5.67 -9.72
CA PRO A 82 4.17 6.49 -10.02
C PRO A 82 5.41 5.64 -10.28
N ASN A 83 6.43 6.27 -10.84
CA ASN A 83 7.78 5.76 -10.89
C ASN A 83 8.37 5.73 -9.47
N ILE A 84 8.77 4.54 -8.99
CA ILE A 84 9.44 4.32 -7.71
C ILE A 84 10.84 3.73 -7.89
N SER A 85 11.41 3.85 -9.08
CA SER A 85 12.79 3.45 -9.35
C SER A 85 13.80 4.40 -8.70
N MET A 86 15.07 4.03 -8.71
CA MET A 86 16.16 4.85 -8.17
C MET A 86 16.58 6.01 -9.09
N SER A 87 15.72 6.43 -10.03
CA SER A 87 15.94 7.70 -10.74
C SER A 87 15.83 8.89 -9.76
N SER A 88 16.87 9.70 -9.70
CA SER A 88 16.89 10.91 -8.86
C SER A 88 15.98 12.02 -9.39
N THR A 89 15.63 11.98 -10.68
CA THR A 89 14.80 12.99 -11.35
C THR A 89 13.32 12.63 -11.36
N TYR A 90 12.98 11.37 -11.64
CA TYR A 90 11.60 10.94 -11.89
C TYR A 90 11.09 9.88 -10.93
N GLY A 91 11.97 9.24 -10.16
CA GLY A 91 11.68 8.22 -9.17
C GLY A 91 11.89 8.69 -7.74
N ILE A 92 12.32 7.78 -6.89
CA ILE A 92 12.56 8.01 -5.47
C ILE A 92 14.07 7.97 -5.10
N GLY A 93 14.97 7.97 -6.08
CA GLY A 93 16.43 7.84 -5.87
C GLY A 93 17.08 9.02 -5.15
N SER A 94 16.39 10.16 -4.99
CA SER A 94 16.85 11.30 -4.18
C SER A 94 16.30 11.30 -2.75
N TRP A 95 15.50 10.31 -2.38
CA TRP A 95 14.88 10.21 -1.06
C TRP A 95 15.87 9.68 -0.03
N ALA A 96 15.72 10.14 1.22
CA ALA A 96 16.28 9.49 2.38
C ALA A 96 15.38 8.34 2.84
N PHE A 97 15.88 7.49 3.74
CA PHE A 97 15.07 6.41 4.34
C PHE A 97 13.81 6.96 5.02
N GLU A 98 13.94 8.08 5.71
CA GLU A 98 12.83 8.75 6.41
C GLU A 98 11.72 9.16 5.44
N ASP A 99 12.05 9.64 4.25
CA ASP A 99 11.08 9.99 3.22
C ASP A 99 10.29 8.75 2.75
N PHE A 100 11.00 7.64 2.54
CA PHE A 100 10.39 6.36 2.17
C PHE A 100 9.52 5.80 3.31
N TYR A 101 10.03 5.82 4.54
CA TYR A 101 9.28 5.41 5.73
C TYR A 101 7.97 6.19 5.87
N VAL A 102 8.02 7.52 5.74
CA VAL A 102 6.84 8.39 5.82
C VAL A 102 5.86 8.12 4.70
N ALA A 103 6.34 7.83 3.50
CA ALA A 103 5.48 7.42 2.39
C ALA A 103 4.72 6.13 2.72
N MET A 104 5.41 5.12 3.25
CA MET A 104 4.82 3.82 3.59
C MET A 104 3.87 3.91 4.79
N LYS A 105 4.29 4.56 5.87
CA LYS A 105 3.55 4.58 7.14
C LYS A 105 2.43 5.63 7.19
N LEU A 106 2.66 6.80 6.61
CA LEU A 106 1.78 7.96 6.74
C LEU A 106 1.12 8.37 5.43
N GLY A 107 1.47 7.72 4.31
CA GLY A 107 0.94 8.07 3.00
C GLY A 107 1.25 9.51 2.59
N GLN A 108 2.48 10.00 2.88
CA GLN A 108 2.92 11.36 2.55
C GLN A 108 4.19 11.32 1.70
N ASN A 109 4.31 12.27 0.79
CA ASN A 109 5.54 12.51 0.06
C ASN A 109 6.51 13.44 0.85
N PRO A 110 7.78 13.61 0.43
CA PRO A 110 8.75 14.45 1.11
C PRO A 110 8.36 15.93 1.25
N THR A 111 7.37 16.41 0.46
CA THR A 111 6.84 17.78 0.57
C THR A 111 5.61 17.88 1.49
N GLY A 112 5.22 16.79 2.16
CA GLY A 112 4.08 16.73 3.08
C GLY A 112 2.71 16.50 2.40
N SER A 113 2.66 16.38 1.07
CA SER A 113 1.40 16.09 0.37
C SER A 113 0.94 14.66 0.58
N LYS A 114 -0.33 14.46 0.90
CA LYS A 114 -0.92 13.13 1.09
C LYS A 114 -1.05 12.37 -0.22
N TYR A 115 -0.79 11.07 -0.20
CA TYR A 115 -1.11 10.16 -1.29
C TYR A 115 -2.60 9.81 -1.29
N PHE A 116 -3.13 9.50 -2.46
CA PHE A 116 -4.47 8.93 -2.57
C PHE A 116 -4.47 7.48 -2.05
N PRO A 117 -5.57 7.02 -1.40
CA PRO A 117 -5.63 5.70 -0.77
C PRO A 117 -5.73 4.52 -1.76
N VAL A 118 -5.49 4.74 -3.04
CA VAL A 118 -5.14 3.71 -4.01
C VAL A 118 -3.74 3.13 -3.74
N PHE A 119 -2.87 3.90 -3.12
CA PHE A 119 -1.66 3.42 -2.46
C PHE A 119 -2.07 2.91 -1.07
N PRO A 120 -1.86 1.61 -0.74
CA PRO A 120 -2.42 0.99 0.45
C PRO A 120 -1.62 1.29 1.73
N TYR A 121 -1.25 2.56 1.96
CA TYR A 121 -0.49 2.97 3.14
C TYR A 121 -1.23 2.67 4.45
N SER A 122 -2.57 2.59 4.43
CA SER A 122 -3.34 2.17 5.61
C SER A 122 -3.05 0.73 6.04
N SER A 123 -2.59 -0.13 5.13
CA SER A 123 -2.07 -1.45 5.46
C SER A 123 -0.58 -1.39 5.81
N TYR A 124 0.23 -0.68 5.02
CA TYR A 124 1.66 -0.56 5.26
C TYR A 124 2.02 0.17 6.55
N THR A 125 1.10 0.96 7.13
CA THR A 125 1.27 1.53 8.48
C THR A 125 1.49 0.45 9.55
N MET A 126 1.12 -0.80 9.29
CA MET A 126 1.34 -1.96 10.17
C MET A 126 2.72 -2.62 9.98
N MET A 127 3.50 -2.28 8.95
CA MET A 127 4.83 -2.87 8.73
C MET A 127 5.80 -2.49 9.85
N ASN A 128 6.72 -3.38 10.19
CA ASN A 128 7.82 -3.10 11.10
C ASN A 128 8.80 -2.10 10.47
N THR A 129 9.47 -1.31 11.30
CA THR A 129 10.44 -0.31 10.81
C THR A 129 11.63 -0.97 10.13
N GLU A 130 12.10 -2.08 10.69
CA GLU A 130 13.18 -2.91 10.17
C GLU A 130 12.82 -3.46 8.77
N ASP A 131 11.61 -3.99 8.60
CA ASP A 131 11.13 -4.48 7.30
C ASP A 131 11.04 -3.37 6.25
N ILE A 132 10.67 -2.15 6.64
CA ILE A 132 10.68 -0.99 5.73
C ILE A 132 12.13 -0.64 5.32
N ALA A 133 13.10 -0.78 6.24
CA ALA A 133 14.51 -0.53 5.93
C ALA A 133 15.08 -1.61 4.99
N ASP A 134 14.73 -2.87 5.19
CA ASP A 134 15.11 -3.97 4.31
C ASP A 134 14.54 -3.77 2.90
N LEU A 135 13.24 -3.46 2.81
CA LEU A 135 12.58 -3.15 1.55
C LEU A 135 13.24 -1.96 0.84
N TRP A 136 13.58 -0.90 1.58
CA TRP A 136 14.30 0.26 1.05
C TRP A 136 15.67 -0.13 0.50
N SER A 137 16.41 -0.95 1.24
CA SER A 137 17.72 -1.46 0.82
C SER A 137 17.63 -2.27 -0.47
N TYR A 138 16.62 -3.15 -0.59
CA TYR A 138 16.39 -3.90 -1.83
C TYR A 138 16.04 -2.99 -3.01
N LEU A 139 15.15 -2.01 -2.82
CA LEU A 139 14.78 -1.07 -3.89
C LEU A 139 15.99 -0.33 -4.44
N GLN A 140 17.00 -0.02 -3.61
CA GLN A 140 18.23 0.63 -4.03
C GLN A 140 19.11 -0.24 -4.96
N THR A 141 18.89 -1.55 -4.99
CA THR A 141 19.58 -2.45 -5.92
C THR A 141 18.96 -2.49 -7.31
N LEU A 142 17.74 -1.97 -7.46
CA LEU A 142 16.98 -2.03 -8.70
C LEU A 142 17.36 -0.87 -9.66
N PRO A 143 17.23 -1.08 -10.97
CA PRO A 143 17.64 -0.07 -11.95
C PRO A 143 16.83 1.23 -11.85
N ALA A 144 17.50 2.35 -12.13
CA ALA A 144 16.86 3.64 -12.29
C ALA A 144 16.15 3.73 -13.65
N VAL A 145 14.97 4.35 -13.68
CA VAL A 145 14.15 4.54 -14.88
C VAL A 145 13.82 6.01 -15.07
N ASP A 146 14.37 6.64 -16.09
CA ASP A 146 14.17 8.06 -16.36
C ASP A 146 12.88 8.33 -17.17
N THR A 147 11.76 7.88 -16.60
CA THR A 147 10.41 8.09 -17.16
C THR A 147 9.55 8.88 -16.17
N PRO A 148 8.97 10.04 -16.56
CA PRO A 148 8.11 10.80 -15.68
C PRO A 148 6.83 10.05 -15.32
N SER A 149 6.41 10.16 -14.05
CA SER A 149 5.14 9.62 -13.58
C SER A 149 3.96 10.28 -14.29
N LYS A 150 2.95 9.49 -14.68
CA LYS A 150 1.69 10.01 -15.22
C LYS A 150 0.88 10.70 -14.13
N LYS A 151 0.28 11.84 -14.46
CA LYS A 151 -0.68 12.51 -13.57
C LYS A 151 -1.98 11.70 -13.49
N HIS A 152 -2.59 11.67 -12.30
CA HIS A 152 -3.93 11.11 -12.15
C HIS A 152 -4.96 11.89 -12.97
N ASP A 153 -5.96 11.19 -13.50
CA ASP A 153 -7.11 11.76 -14.20
C ASP A 153 -8.37 11.56 -13.33
N LEU A 154 -8.62 12.54 -12.46
CA LEU A 154 -9.68 12.50 -11.45
C LEU A 154 -10.68 13.61 -11.66
N GLY A 155 -11.97 13.28 -11.57
CA GLY A 155 -13.06 14.25 -11.62
C GLY A 155 -13.15 15.08 -10.33
N PHE A 156 -13.73 16.28 -10.44
CA PHE A 156 -14.10 17.08 -9.27
C PHE A 156 -15.22 16.36 -8.45
N PRO A 157 -15.14 16.35 -7.11
CA PRO A 157 -14.16 16.98 -6.22
C PRO A 157 -12.95 16.08 -5.85
N PHE A 158 -12.82 14.90 -6.42
CA PHE A 158 -11.81 13.89 -6.04
C PHE A 158 -10.39 14.26 -6.46
N ASN A 159 -10.23 15.26 -7.32
CA ASN A 159 -8.94 15.86 -7.66
C ASN A 159 -8.41 16.84 -6.60
N ILE A 160 -9.19 17.16 -5.57
CA ILE A 160 -8.78 18.02 -4.46
C ILE A 160 -8.06 17.16 -3.43
N ARG A 161 -6.72 17.23 -3.39
CA ARG A 161 -5.88 16.37 -2.55
C ARG A 161 -6.06 16.62 -1.05
N GLU A 162 -6.40 17.82 -0.67
CA GLU A 162 -6.67 18.23 0.73
C GLU A 162 -7.80 17.44 1.37
N THR A 163 -8.76 16.94 0.57
CA THR A 163 -9.86 16.10 1.06
C THR A 163 -9.39 14.75 1.61
N ILE A 164 -8.17 14.31 1.25
CA ILE A 164 -7.61 13.05 1.73
C ILE A 164 -7.34 13.08 3.23
N THR A 165 -7.04 14.24 3.81
CA THR A 165 -6.91 14.37 5.27
C THR A 165 -8.20 13.97 5.99
N LEU A 166 -9.35 14.46 5.50
CA LEU A 166 -10.65 14.08 6.06
C LEU A 166 -10.96 12.60 5.81
N TRP A 167 -10.63 12.10 4.62
CA TRP A 167 -10.81 10.68 4.29
C TRP A 167 -10.00 9.78 5.23
N ASN A 168 -8.74 10.15 5.51
CA ASN A 168 -7.89 9.42 6.44
C ASN A 168 -8.48 9.38 7.85
N MET A 169 -8.98 10.49 8.36
CA MET A 169 -9.65 10.55 9.68
C MET A 169 -10.85 9.61 9.77
N LEU A 170 -11.52 9.33 8.65
CA LEU A 170 -12.71 8.47 8.61
C LEU A 170 -12.39 6.99 8.38
N TYR A 171 -11.28 6.68 7.68
CA TYR A 171 -11.09 5.34 7.13
C TYR A 171 -9.67 4.78 7.26
N ALA A 172 -8.65 5.58 7.60
CA ALA A 172 -7.26 5.09 7.65
C ALA A 172 -6.82 4.62 9.06
N ASP A 173 -7.49 5.04 10.12
CA ASP A 173 -7.12 4.76 11.52
C ASP A 173 -7.60 3.39 12.04
N ASN A 174 -8.10 2.51 11.18
CA ASN A 174 -8.69 1.24 11.61
C ASN A 174 -7.66 0.09 11.70
N ALA A 175 -6.37 0.38 11.65
CA ALA A 175 -5.33 -0.65 11.78
C ALA A 175 -5.24 -1.16 13.23
N ASN A 176 -5.55 -2.44 13.42
CA ASN A 176 -5.40 -3.08 14.73
C ASN A 176 -3.97 -3.59 14.92
N TYR A 177 -3.10 -2.73 15.45
CA TYR A 177 -1.68 -3.03 15.65
C TYR A 177 -1.41 -4.20 16.62
N SER A 178 -2.36 -4.56 17.49
CA SER A 178 -2.18 -5.61 18.49
C SER A 178 -2.13 -7.02 17.89
N LEU A 179 -2.46 -7.18 16.61
CA LEU A 179 -2.47 -8.49 15.93
C LEU A 179 -1.19 -8.75 15.09
N MET A 180 -0.20 -7.84 15.11
CA MET A 180 0.97 -7.90 14.20
C MET A 180 2.08 -8.85 14.67
N ASP A 181 2.02 -9.37 15.89
CA ASP A 181 3.00 -10.34 16.40
C ASP A 181 2.86 -11.74 15.77
N ASP A 182 1.85 -11.92 14.92
CA ASP A 182 1.50 -13.16 14.28
C ASP A 182 1.80 -13.09 12.77
N ARG A 183 2.72 -13.93 12.29
CA ARG A 183 3.18 -13.93 10.90
C ARG A 183 2.05 -14.06 9.87
N PRO A 184 1.04 -14.95 10.05
CA PRO A 184 -0.11 -15.03 9.17
C PRO A 184 -0.87 -13.71 9.01
N THR A 185 -1.17 -13.02 10.12
CA THR A 185 -1.84 -11.70 10.09
C THR A 185 -0.98 -10.65 9.38
N TYR A 186 0.31 -10.61 9.71
CA TYR A 186 1.24 -9.67 9.11
C TYR A 186 1.31 -9.81 7.58
N LEU A 187 1.39 -11.05 7.07
CA LEU A 187 1.41 -11.34 5.64
C LEU A 187 0.15 -10.89 4.92
N VAL A 188 -1.03 -11.05 5.53
CA VAL A 188 -2.31 -10.78 4.87
C VAL A 188 -2.74 -9.32 5.03
N GLU A 189 -2.61 -8.76 6.24
CA GLU A 189 -3.15 -7.43 6.55
C GLU A 189 -2.16 -6.31 6.25
N ALA A 190 -0.89 -6.49 6.63
CA ALA A 190 0.14 -5.47 6.42
C ALA A 190 0.75 -5.56 5.01
N LEU A 191 1.31 -6.71 4.65
CA LEU A 191 2.07 -6.86 3.41
C LEU A 191 1.15 -7.08 2.20
N GLY A 192 0.41 -8.19 2.19
CA GLY A 192 -0.44 -8.58 1.07
C GLY A 192 -1.67 -7.71 0.88
N HIS A 193 -2.09 -6.98 1.92
CA HIS A 193 -3.23 -6.06 1.96
C HIS A 193 -4.46 -6.60 1.19
N CYS A 194 -4.74 -7.90 1.35
CA CYS A 194 -5.77 -8.63 0.61
C CYS A 194 -7.15 -7.96 0.74
N ALA A 195 -7.42 -7.40 1.92
CA ALA A 195 -8.67 -6.67 2.19
C ALA A 195 -8.87 -5.45 1.29
N GLN A 196 -7.82 -4.84 0.76
CA GLN A 196 -7.95 -3.67 -0.12
C GLN A 196 -8.71 -4.00 -1.43
N CYS A 197 -8.65 -5.24 -1.88
CA CYS A 197 -9.41 -5.73 -3.02
C CYS A 197 -10.62 -6.56 -2.58
N HIS A 198 -10.45 -7.47 -1.63
CA HIS A 198 -11.45 -8.47 -1.28
C HIS A 198 -12.48 -8.02 -0.23
N THR A 199 -12.45 -6.78 0.24
CA THR A 199 -13.49 -6.19 1.09
C THR A 199 -14.31 -5.17 0.32
N PRO A 200 -15.65 -5.17 0.43
CA PRO A 200 -16.49 -4.20 -0.28
C PRO A 200 -16.21 -2.77 0.24
N ARG A 201 -16.45 -1.79 -0.62
CA ARG A 201 -16.26 -0.38 -0.28
C ARG A 201 -17.59 0.38 -0.26
N ASN A 202 -17.66 1.41 0.56
CA ASN A 202 -18.75 2.38 0.55
C ASN A 202 -18.58 3.39 -0.60
N ILE A 203 -19.51 4.34 -0.72
CA ILE A 203 -19.53 5.34 -1.80
C ILE A 203 -18.33 6.31 -1.76
N LEU A 204 -17.68 6.47 -0.61
CA LEU A 204 -16.49 7.30 -0.43
C LEU A 204 -15.18 6.49 -0.56
N GLY A 205 -15.28 5.20 -0.91
CA GLY A 205 -14.14 4.33 -1.11
C GLY A 205 -13.56 3.70 0.16
N GLY A 206 -14.14 3.97 1.35
CA GLY A 206 -13.74 3.32 2.61
C GLY A 206 -14.15 1.85 2.64
N LEU A 207 -13.35 0.98 3.25
CA LEU A 207 -13.65 -0.43 3.43
C LEU A 207 -14.83 -0.63 4.38
N LYS A 208 -15.68 -1.59 4.08
CA LYS A 208 -16.77 -2.03 4.97
C LYS A 208 -16.23 -3.13 5.89
N THR A 209 -15.88 -2.75 7.11
CA THR A 209 -15.28 -3.67 8.09
C THR A 209 -16.24 -4.77 8.57
N ASP A 210 -17.54 -4.53 8.48
CA ASP A 210 -18.61 -5.49 8.73
C ASP A 210 -18.74 -6.60 7.67
N ALA A 211 -18.02 -6.44 6.55
CA ALA A 211 -17.97 -7.41 5.45
C ALA A 211 -16.53 -7.73 5.04
N TRP A 212 -15.66 -7.91 6.05
CA TRP A 212 -14.23 -8.14 5.85
C TRP A 212 -13.99 -9.36 4.96
N LEU A 213 -13.20 -9.19 3.91
CA LEU A 213 -12.82 -10.20 2.91
C LEU A 213 -14.01 -10.89 2.18
N LYS A 214 -15.24 -10.37 2.29
CA LYS A 214 -16.46 -10.93 1.66
C LYS A 214 -16.65 -10.50 0.21
N GLY A 215 -15.58 -10.02 -0.45
CA GLY A 215 -15.61 -9.64 -1.86
C GLY A 215 -16.41 -8.36 -2.14
N GLY A 216 -16.60 -8.03 -3.41
CA GLY A 216 -17.32 -6.82 -3.75
C GLY A 216 -17.38 -6.50 -5.24
N LYS A 217 -17.88 -5.31 -5.57
CA LYS A 217 -17.83 -4.79 -6.94
C LYS A 217 -16.39 -4.45 -7.31
N ASN A 218 -15.98 -4.85 -8.51
CA ASN A 218 -14.69 -4.42 -9.02
C ASN A 218 -14.68 -2.88 -9.19
N PRO A 219 -13.72 -2.15 -8.62
CA PRO A 219 -13.62 -0.69 -8.77
C PRO A 219 -13.57 -0.21 -10.22
N SER A 220 -13.08 -1.04 -11.15
CA SER A 220 -13.09 -0.74 -12.58
C SER A 220 -14.49 -0.72 -13.23
N GLY A 221 -15.53 -1.07 -12.48
CA GLY A 221 -16.90 -1.14 -12.94
C GLY A 221 -17.27 -2.43 -13.68
N LYS A 222 -16.32 -3.36 -13.88
CA LYS A 222 -16.56 -4.63 -14.61
C LYS A 222 -16.33 -5.81 -13.68
N GLY A 223 -17.39 -6.62 -13.50
CA GLY A 223 -17.35 -7.86 -12.72
C GLY A 223 -17.33 -7.63 -11.21
N LYS A 224 -17.03 -8.70 -10.49
CA LYS A 224 -16.93 -8.75 -9.03
C LYS A 224 -15.57 -9.29 -8.63
N ILE A 225 -15.06 -8.81 -7.52
CA ILE A 225 -13.94 -9.42 -6.80
C ILE A 225 -14.56 -10.48 -5.88
N PRO A 226 -14.11 -11.74 -5.92
CA PRO A 226 -14.72 -12.81 -5.12
C PRO A 226 -14.48 -12.61 -3.62
N SER A 227 -15.32 -13.21 -2.80
CA SER A 227 -15.04 -13.42 -1.39
C SER A 227 -13.87 -14.40 -1.23
N ILE A 228 -12.97 -14.10 -0.29
CA ILE A 228 -11.94 -15.03 0.21
C ILE A 228 -12.17 -15.37 1.68
N HIS A 229 -13.33 -15.00 2.21
CA HIS A 229 -13.75 -15.40 3.54
C HIS A 229 -14.08 -16.91 3.55
N PRO A 230 -13.72 -17.68 4.59
CA PRO A 230 -13.90 -19.14 4.58
C PRO A 230 -15.36 -19.60 4.49
N SER A 231 -16.32 -18.75 4.93
CA SER A 231 -17.73 -19.04 4.73
C SER A 231 -18.14 -19.19 3.26
N ASP A 232 -17.43 -18.52 2.35
CA ASP A 232 -17.75 -18.47 0.93
C ASP A 232 -16.75 -19.23 0.06
N LEU A 233 -15.43 -19.11 0.36
CA LEU A 233 -14.34 -19.65 -0.45
C LEU A 233 -14.40 -21.18 -0.61
N LYS A 234 -14.72 -21.91 0.47
CA LYS A 234 -14.86 -23.38 0.51
C LYS A 234 -13.60 -24.18 0.09
N TRP A 235 -12.46 -23.55 -0.01
CA TRP A 235 -11.18 -24.19 -0.32
C TRP A 235 -10.49 -24.66 0.95
N ASN A 236 -9.75 -25.75 0.85
CA ASN A 236 -8.87 -26.21 1.92
C ASN A 236 -7.51 -25.49 1.86
N LYS A 237 -6.64 -25.75 2.83
CA LYS A 237 -5.34 -25.11 2.95
C LYS A 237 -4.45 -25.38 1.73
N GLU A 238 -4.40 -26.60 1.28
CA GLU A 238 -3.58 -27.05 0.15
C GLU A 238 -4.01 -26.38 -1.16
N GLU A 239 -5.31 -26.23 -1.37
CA GLU A 239 -5.89 -25.56 -2.53
C GLU A 239 -5.57 -24.06 -2.55
N ILE A 240 -5.59 -23.40 -1.40
CA ILE A 240 -5.19 -21.99 -1.28
C ILE A 240 -3.70 -21.83 -1.56
N VAL A 241 -2.85 -22.70 -0.98
CA VAL A 241 -1.39 -22.67 -1.18
C VAL A 241 -1.05 -22.91 -2.65
N GLU A 242 -1.69 -23.88 -3.29
CA GLU A 242 -1.51 -24.17 -4.72
C GLU A 242 -1.93 -22.96 -5.58
N TYR A 243 -3.10 -22.37 -5.30
CA TYR A 243 -3.56 -21.19 -6.03
C TYR A 243 -2.59 -20.01 -5.90
N LEU A 244 -2.06 -19.75 -4.70
CA LEU A 244 -1.08 -18.68 -4.48
C LEU A 244 0.29 -18.96 -5.13
N SER A 245 0.56 -20.20 -5.48
CA SER A 245 1.80 -20.63 -6.15
C SER A 245 1.68 -20.66 -7.66
N SER A 246 0.61 -21.26 -8.19
CA SER A 246 0.45 -21.57 -9.62
C SER A 246 -0.63 -20.73 -10.30
N GLY A 247 -1.58 -20.22 -9.54
CA GLY A 247 -2.77 -19.54 -10.04
C GLY A 247 -3.90 -20.45 -10.49
N PHE A 248 -3.75 -21.78 -10.38
CA PHE A 248 -4.83 -22.71 -10.69
C PHE A 248 -5.84 -22.82 -9.56
N THR A 249 -7.12 -22.73 -9.89
CA THR A 249 -8.21 -23.00 -8.96
C THR A 249 -8.48 -24.48 -8.86
N PRO A 250 -9.16 -24.97 -7.78
CA PRO A 250 -9.58 -26.37 -7.68
C PRO A 250 -10.47 -26.84 -8.85
N ASP A 251 -11.19 -25.91 -9.49
CA ASP A 251 -12.05 -26.18 -10.63
C ASP A 251 -11.33 -26.10 -11.99
N TYR A 252 -10.00 -26.10 -11.97
CA TYR A 252 -9.13 -26.02 -13.17
C TYR A 252 -9.28 -24.71 -13.98
N ASP A 253 -9.74 -23.64 -13.35
CA ASP A 253 -9.66 -22.28 -13.88
C ASP A 253 -8.35 -21.61 -13.45
N VAL A 254 -8.05 -20.41 -13.93
CA VAL A 254 -6.81 -19.69 -13.67
C VAL A 254 -7.07 -18.30 -13.10
N ALA A 255 -6.11 -17.82 -12.31
CA ALA A 255 -6.11 -16.45 -11.79
C ALA A 255 -6.22 -15.44 -12.93
N GLY A 256 -7.26 -14.59 -12.91
CA GLY A 256 -7.50 -13.58 -13.93
C GLY A 256 -7.28 -12.15 -13.44
N GLY A 257 -7.12 -11.23 -14.38
CA GLY A 257 -7.03 -9.79 -14.08
C GLY A 257 -5.88 -9.45 -13.14
N LYS A 258 -6.13 -8.62 -12.14
CA LYS A 258 -5.10 -8.22 -11.16
C LYS A 258 -4.63 -9.37 -10.26
N MET A 259 -5.47 -10.38 -10.04
CA MET A 259 -5.07 -11.52 -9.22
C MET A 259 -3.93 -12.33 -9.87
N ALA A 260 -3.83 -12.37 -11.20
CA ALA A 260 -2.70 -12.98 -11.88
C ALA A 260 -1.36 -12.33 -11.48
N SER A 261 -1.31 -10.99 -11.39
CA SER A 261 -0.11 -10.28 -10.92
C SER A 261 0.16 -10.52 -9.42
N VAL A 262 -0.89 -10.73 -8.61
CA VAL A 262 -0.72 -11.11 -7.20
C VAL A 262 -0.12 -12.49 -7.10
N VAL A 263 -0.60 -13.47 -7.86
CA VAL A 263 -0.05 -14.82 -7.90
C VAL A 263 1.41 -14.82 -8.37
N GLU A 264 1.77 -14.01 -9.37
CA GLU A 264 3.16 -13.85 -9.80
C GLU A 264 4.08 -13.42 -8.65
N ASN A 265 3.58 -12.57 -7.73
CA ASN A 265 4.31 -12.19 -6.53
C ASN A 265 4.30 -13.29 -5.47
N THR A 266 3.14 -13.85 -5.14
CA THR A 266 3.04 -14.86 -4.07
C THR A 266 3.73 -16.17 -4.43
N SER A 267 3.89 -16.48 -5.72
CA SER A 267 4.71 -17.62 -6.17
C SER A 267 6.20 -17.49 -5.82
N ARG A 268 6.67 -16.25 -5.57
CA ARG A 268 8.05 -15.96 -5.16
C ARG A 268 8.27 -16.09 -3.65
N LEU A 269 7.21 -16.14 -2.88
CA LEU A 269 7.30 -16.33 -1.42
C LEU A 269 7.66 -17.77 -1.11
N SER A 270 8.14 -18.00 0.10
CA SER A 270 8.35 -19.35 0.61
C SER A 270 7.04 -20.14 0.67
N GLU A 271 7.10 -21.44 0.61
CA GLU A 271 5.92 -22.29 0.83
C GLU A 271 5.32 -22.05 2.22
N SER A 272 6.16 -21.86 3.24
CA SER A 272 5.71 -21.53 4.60
C SER A 272 4.92 -20.21 4.67
N ASP A 273 5.34 -19.17 3.94
CA ASP A 273 4.57 -17.93 3.91
C ASP A 273 3.21 -18.10 3.20
N ARG A 274 3.13 -18.89 2.13
CA ARG A 274 1.86 -19.22 1.50
C ARG A 274 0.95 -20.05 2.43
N ILE A 275 1.53 -20.97 3.21
CA ILE A 275 0.81 -21.72 4.25
C ILE A 275 0.24 -20.75 5.30
N TYR A 276 1.04 -19.81 5.78
CA TYR A 276 0.59 -18.80 6.75
C TYR A 276 -0.54 -17.93 6.21
N ILE A 277 -0.49 -17.54 4.93
CA ILE A 277 -1.61 -16.82 4.28
C ILE A 277 -2.89 -17.69 4.30
N ALA A 278 -2.77 -18.96 3.93
CA ALA A 278 -3.91 -19.89 3.94
C ALA A 278 -4.47 -20.10 5.36
N GLU A 279 -3.60 -20.23 6.37
CA GLU A 279 -3.99 -20.36 7.78
C GLU A 279 -4.72 -19.11 8.29
N TYR A 280 -4.27 -17.91 7.92
CA TYR A 280 -4.98 -16.68 8.24
C TYR A 280 -6.41 -16.71 7.67
N LEU A 281 -6.56 -17.00 6.38
CA LEU A 281 -7.86 -17.01 5.72
C LEU A 281 -8.82 -18.03 6.35
N LEU A 282 -8.32 -19.23 6.67
CA LEU A 282 -9.15 -20.31 7.22
C LEU A 282 -9.53 -20.14 8.70
N ARG A 283 -8.82 -19.31 9.46
CA ARG A 283 -9.14 -19.04 10.88
C ARG A 283 -10.14 -17.90 11.09
N LEU A 284 -10.50 -17.15 10.03
CA LEU A 284 -11.50 -16.10 10.13
C LEU A 284 -12.86 -16.70 10.51
N ASN A 285 -13.50 -16.10 11.49
CA ASN A 285 -14.82 -16.50 11.96
C ASN A 285 -15.87 -15.50 11.46
N ASP A 286 -17.09 -15.96 11.22
CA ASP A 286 -18.25 -15.08 11.10
C ASP A 286 -18.58 -14.53 12.51
N GLU A 287 -18.15 -13.30 12.82
CA GLU A 287 -18.62 -12.56 13.99
C GLU A 287 -19.93 -11.85 13.72
#